data_e37b5099e8a6ed122e4b2df18ebe3437
#
_entry.id   e37b5099e8a6ed122e4b2df18ebe3437
#
_cell.length_a   1.000
_cell.length_b   1.000
_cell.length_c   1.000
_cell.angle_alpha   90.00
_cell.angle_beta   90.00
_cell.angle_gamma   90.00
#
_symmetry.space_group_name_H-M   'P 1'
#
loop_
_entity.id
_entity.type
_entity.pdbx_description
1 polymer ?
#
loop_
_entity_poly.entity_id
_entity_poly.type
_entity_poly.pdbx_seq_one_letter_code
_entity_poly.pdbx_strand_id
1 'polypeptide(L)'
;REARGIPEAMRAESLRITPRGCLSRSAAGIRGRTLIVNLPGSDKAARENLLAVRDAVGHGIDMLLSAGSADCAAPAAGKAPPSMDQWLREAKAGPDAGKIGMYLTHNGVVRETARAFVRDGAQTAPVRGMRFSYDRERMEAALAETRAMEGIHCVRAWLNEGELAPGDDIMYVLVGGDIRPRGVEALQFLVGKLKSECVSEEELFT
;
A
#
# COMPACT_ATOMS: atom_id res chain seq x y z
N ARG A 1 -24.62 6.81 10.28
CA ARG A 1 -24.72 5.34 10.13
C ARG A 1 -23.95 4.68 11.27
N GLU A 2 -24.56 3.71 11.96
CA GLU A 2 -23.91 2.97 13.05
C GLU A 2 -22.90 1.95 12.52
N ALA A 3 -21.78 1.78 13.25
CA ALA A 3 -20.75 0.78 13.02
C ALA A 3 -20.72 -0.21 14.21
N ARG A 4 -21.74 -1.05 14.32
CA ARG A 4 -22.03 -1.88 15.50
C ARG A 4 -20.91 -2.87 15.86
N GLY A 5 -20.22 -3.42 14.89
CA GLY A 5 -19.16 -4.43 15.12
C GLY A 5 -18.00 -3.91 15.96
N ILE A 6 -17.66 -2.62 15.88
CA ILE A 6 -16.57 -2.04 16.68
C ILE A 6 -16.88 -2.07 18.18
N PRO A 7 -18.04 -1.54 18.65
CA PRO A 7 -18.38 -1.63 20.08
C PRO A 7 -18.59 -3.06 20.57
N GLU A 8 -19.04 -3.97 19.72
CA GLU A 8 -19.16 -5.40 20.05
C GLU A 8 -17.80 -6.04 20.32
N ALA A 9 -16.82 -5.80 19.45
CA ALA A 9 -15.46 -6.28 19.63
C ALA A 9 -14.79 -5.70 20.88
N MET A 10 -14.94 -4.38 21.11
CA MET A 10 -14.44 -3.72 22.33
C MET A 10 -15.06 -4.29 23.60
N ARG A 11 -16.36 -4.56 23.58
CA ARG A 11 -17.08 -5.15 24.73
C ARG A 11 -16.65 -6.59 24.96
N ALA A 12 -16.46 -7.39 23.91
CA ALA A 12 -15.98 -8.75 24.02
C ALA A 12 -14.61 -8.80 24.69
N GLU A 13 -13.67 -7.93 24.29
CA GLU A 13 -12.36 -7.85 24.92
C GLU A 13 -12.44 -7.39 26.39
N SER A 14 -13.26 -6.39 26.67
CA SER A 14 -13.47 -5.94 28.06
C SER A 14 -14.02 -7.03 28.97
N LEU A 15 -14.91 -7.90 28.43
CA LEU A 15 -15.47 -9.03 29.19
C LEU A 15 -14.44 -10.12 29.51
N ARG A 16 -13.38 -10.26 28.69
CA ARG A 16 -12.26 -11.17 28.99
C ARG A 16 -11.43 -10.69 30.18
N ILE A 17 -11.39 -9.37 30.40
CA ILE A 17 -10.61 -8.73 31.46
C ILE A 17 -11.44 -8.59 32.74
N THR A 18 -12.71 -8.20 32.62
CA THR A 18 -13.61 -7.98 33.76
C THR A 18 -15.08 -8.21 33.40
N PRO A 19 -15.89 -8.83 34.30
CA PRO A 19 -17.32 -8.98 34.07
C PRO A 19 -18.06 -7.61 33.95
N ARG A 20 -17.49 -6.53 34.47
CA ARG A 20 -18.03 -5.17 34.35
C ARG A 20 -18.04 -4.64 32.92
N GLY A 21 -17.34 -5.30 31.99
CA GLY A 21 -17.38 -5.00 30.55
C GLY A 21 -18.81 -5.00 29.97
N CYS A 22 -19.75 -5.77 30.58
CA CYS A 22 -21.14 -5.78 30.17
C CYS A 22 -21.87 -4.44 30.37
N LEU A 23 -21.38 -3.56 31.24
CA LEU A 23 -21.93 -2.22 31.50
C LEU A 23 -21.41 -1.17 30.51
N SER A 24 -20.52 -1.53 29.58
CA SER A 24 -19.97 -0.60 28.60
C SER A 24 -21.07 -0.05 27.67
N ARG A 25 -21.11 1.26 27.53
CA ARG A 25 -21.96 1.98 26.58
C ARG A 25 -21.19 2.38 25.33
N SER A 26 -20.24 1.55 24.91
CA SER A 26 -19.44 1.77 23.70
C SER A 26 -20.35 1.92 22.49
N ALA A 27 -20.07 2.91 21.68
CA ALA A 27 -20.75 3.19 20.43
C ALA A 27 -19.73 3.56 19.34
N ALA A 28 -20.03 3.25 18.11
CA ALA A 28 -19.26 3.70 16.95
C ALA A 28 -20.19 4.01 15.79
N GLY A 29 -19.80 4.97 14.96
CA GLY A 29 -20.59 5.39 13.83
C GLY A 29 -19.79 6.12 12.77
N ILE A 30 -20.35 6.23 11.59
CA ILE A 30 -19.77 6.92 10.43
C ILE A 30 -20.62 8.14 10.10
N ARG A 31 -19.96 9.30 10.01
CA ARG A 31 -20.54 10.55 9.53
C ARG A 31 -19.71 11.09 8.35
N GLY A 32 -20.28 11.06 7.18
CA GLY A 32 -19.52 11.35 5.95
C GLY A 32 -18.36 10.37 5.82
N ARG A 33 -17.13 10.90 5.80
CA ARG A 33 -15.87 10.13 5.72
C ARG A 33 -15.16 10.00 7.07
N THR A 34 -15.85 10.24 8.16
CA THR A 34 -15.30 10.21 9.51
C THR A 34 -15.86 9.03 10.28
N LEU A 35 -14.98 8.17 10.78
CA LEU A 35 -15.32 7.14 11.76
C LEU A 35 -15.20 7.74 13.17
N ILE A 36 -16.27 7.62 13.96
CA ILE A 36 -16.35 8.11 15.33
C ILE A 36 -16.49 6.89 16.24
N VAL A 37 -15.60 6.77 17.22
CA VAL A 37 -15.60 5.68 18.21
C VAL A 37 -15.47 6.31 19.59
N ASN A 38 -16.39 6.00 20.51
CA ASN A 38 -16.22 6.40 21.89
C ASN A 38 -15.43 5.34 22.67
N LEU A 39 -14.49 5.80 23.48
CA LEU A 39 -13.66 4.96 24.32
C LEU A 39 -14.07 5.08 25.79
N PRO A 40 -13.76 4.08 26.64
CA PRO A 40 -13.94 4.15 28.09
C PRO A 40 -13.22 5.36 28.71
N GLY A 41 -13.75 5.87 29.81
CA GLY A 41 -13.19 7.05 30.49
C GLY A 41 -11.88 6.80 31.25
N SER A 42 -11.49 5.56 31.53
CA SER A 42 -10.18 5.27 32.14
C SER A 42 -9.11 5.05 31.06
N ASP A 43 -7.92 5.61 31.25
CA ASP A 43 -6.80 5.50 30.30
C ASP A 43 -6.46 4.04 29.98
N LYS A 44 -6.38 3.19 31.01
CA LYS A 44 -6.10 1.76 30.84
C LYS A 44 -7.14 1.09 29.95
N ALA A 45 -8.43 1.24 30.26
CA ALA A 45 -9.51 0.61 29.49
C ALA A 45 -9.64 1.19 28.08
N ALA A 46 -9.37 2.48 27.90
CA ALA A 46 -9.35 3.11 26.59
C ALA A 46 -8.27 2.51 25.68
N ARG A 47 -7.06 2.31 26.20
CA ARG A 47 -5.95 1.68 25.47
C ARG A 47 -6.24 0.22 25.12
N GLU A 48 -6.74 -0.57 26.09
CA GLU A 48 -7.10 -1.97 25.87
C GLU A 48 -8.16 -2.09 24.77
N ASN A 49 -9.21 -1.30 24.82
CA ASN A 49 -10.28 -1.29 23.82
C ASN A 49 -9.80 -0.82 22.45
N LEU A 50 -8.97 0.22 22.40
CA LEU A 50 -8.43 0.73 21.13
C LEU A 50 -7.51 -0.31 20.46
N LEU A 51 -6.67 -1.00 21.26
CA LEU A 51 -5.80 -2.05 20.74
C LEU A 51 -6.59 -3.23 20.17
N ALA A 52 -7.69 -3.60 20.81
CA ALA A 52 -8.55 -4.70 20.36
C ALA A 52 -9.20 -4.45 19.00
N VAL A 53 -9.42 -3.19 18.62
CA VAL A 53 -10.09 -2.82 17.35
C VAL A 53 -9.19 -2.10 16.36
N ARG A 54 -7.92 -1.86 16.71
CA ARG A 54 -6.98 -1.05 15.93
C ARG A 54 -6.89 -1.45 14.45
N ASP A 55 -6.74 -2.74 14.21
CA ASP A 55 -6.55 -3.25 12.84
C ASP A 55 -7.87 -3.15 12.03
N ALA A 56 -9.01 -3.44 12.68
CA ALA A 56 -10.32 -3.26 12.05
C ALA A 56 -10.66 -1.79 11.78
N VAL A 57 -10.26 -0.89 12.68
CA VAL A 57 -10.42 0.57 12.52
C VAL A 57 -9.53 1.08 11.38
N GLY A 58 -8.27 0.61 11.28
CA GLY A 58 -7.37 0.92 10.18
C GLY A 58 -7.99 0.57 8.84
N HIS A 59 -8.40 -0.68 8.68
CA HIS A 59 -9.09 -1.15 7.47
C HIS A 59 -10.39 -0.38 7.18
N GLY A 60 -11.18 -0.08 8.21
CA GLY A 60 -12.41 0.70 8.07
C GLY A 60 -12.16 2.14 7.59
N ILE A 61 -11.06 2.77 8.00
CA ILE A 61 -10.65 4.09 7.52
C ILE A 61 -10.23 4.00 6.05
N ASP A 62 -9.45 3.01 5.68
CA ASP A 62 -9.05 2.79 4.28
C ASP A 62 -10.26 2.62 3.37
N MET A 63 -11.26 1.83 3.81
CA MET A 63 -12.55 1.68 3.12
C MET A 63 -13.32 3.01 3.00
N LEU A 64 -13.33 3.84 4.04
CA LEU A 64 -14.01 5.15 4.03
C LEU A 64 -13.29 6.16 3.12
N LEU A 65 -11.98 6.06 3.00
CA LEU A 65 -11.17 6.90 2.11
C LEU A 65 -11.30 6.46 0.65
N SER A 66 -11.41 5.16 0.40
CA SER A 66 -11.61 4.57 -0.92
C SER A 66 -13.05 4.76 -1.45
N ALA A 67 -14.06 4.85 -0.58
CA ALA A 67 -15.48 4.98 -0.92
C ALA A 67 -15.88 6.35 -1.52
N GLY A 68 -14.91 7.12 -2.03
CA GLY A 68 -15.16 8.30 -2.85
C GLY A 68 -15.43 8.00 -4.33
N SER A 69 -15.22 6.77 -4.79
CA SER A 69 -15.68 6.30 -6.08
C SER A 69 -16.89 5.39 -5.87
N ALA A 70 -18.05 5.84 -6.33
CA ALA A 70 -19.32 5.12 -6.27
C ALA A 70 -19.36 3.99 -7.31
N ASP A 71 -18.41 3.08 -7.25
CA ASP A 71 -18.44 1.83 -7.99
C ASP A 71 -17.75 0.75 -7.15
N CYS A 72 -18.54 0.16 -6.24
CA CYS A 72 -18.20 -1.13 -5.67
C CYS A 72 -18.56 -2.25 -6.67
N ALA A 73 -18.02 -2.17 -7.87
CA ALA A 73 -17.75 -3.36 -8.65
C ALA A 73 -16.56 -4.06 -7.97
N ALA A 74 -16.69 -5.36 -7.71
CA ALA A 74 -15.62 -6.16 -7.14
C ALA A 74 -14.30 -5.84 -7.84
N PRO A 75 -13.21 -5.53 -7.12
CA PRO A 75 -11.94 -5.30 -7.76
C PRO A 75 -11.60 -6.58 -8.54
N ALA A 76 -11.37 -6.43 -9.83
CA ALA A 76 -10.65 -7.44 -10.58
C ALA A 76 -9.43 -7.81 -9.74
N ALA A 77 -9.21 -9.11 -9.55
CA ALA A 77 -8.32 -9.67 -8.53
C ALA A 77 -6.86 -9.23 -8.70
N GLY A 78 -6.57 -7.99 -8.33
CA GLY A 78 -5.22 -7.51 -8.09
C GLY A 78 -4.82 -7.83 -6.64
N LYS A 79 -3.63 -8.31 -6.43
CA LYS A 79 -3.08 -8.45 -5.08
C LYS A 79 -3.05 -7.09 -4.41
N ALA A 80 -3.61 -6.99 -3.20
CA ALA A 80 -3.51 -5.77 -2.40
C ALA A 80 -2.04 -5.30 -2.33
N PRO A 81 -1.78 -3.99 -2.55
CA PRO A 81 -0.41 -3.49 -2.52
C PRO A 81 0.20 -3.69 -1.13
N PRO A 82 1.48 -4.07 -1.05
CA PRO A 82 2.17 -4.18 0.23
C PRO A 82 2.33 -2.80 0.89
N SER A 83 2.47 -2.77 2.21
CA SER A 83 2.78 -1.53 2.90
C SER A 83 4.26 -1.17 2.74
N MET A 84 4.56 -0.01 2.14
CA MET A 84 5.92 0.51 2.02
C MET A 84 6.57 0.75 3.39
N ASP A 85 5.80 1.21 4.37
CA ASP A 85 6.27 1.39 5.75
C ASP A 85 6.66 0.06 6.39
N GLN A 86 5.90 -0.98 6.12
CA GLN A 86 6.22 -2.32 6.62
C GLN A 86 7.51 -2.83 5.97
N TRP A 87 7.65 -2.69 4.65
CA TRP A 87 8.87 -3.09 3.93
C TRP A 87 10.11 -2.39 4.48
N LEU A 88 10.00 -1.09 4.77
CA LEU A 88 11.10 -0.31 5.32
C LEU A 88 11.44 -0.74 6.76
N ARG A 89 10.42 -1.01 7.60
CA ARG A 89 10.65 -1.55 8.96
C ARG A 89 11.35 -2.91 8.92
N GLU A 90 10.88 -3.81 8.07
CA GLU A 90 11.46 -5.14 7.92
C GLU A 90 12.89 -5.08 7.38
N ALA A 91 13.16 -4.22 6.39
CA ALA A 91 14.50 -4.02 5.85
C ALA A 91 15.48 -3.48 6.91
N LYS A 92 15.02 -2.56 7.77
CA LYS A 92 15.82 -2.01 8.89
C LYS A 92 16.01 -3.02 10.04
N ALA A 93 15.19 -4.04 10.14
CA ALA A 93 15.33 -5.13 11.11
C ALA A 93 16.08 -6.35 10.52
N GLY A 94 16.42 -6.33 9.24
CA GLY A 94 17.10 -7.42 8.55
C GLY A 94 18.58 -7.55 8.91
N PRO A 95 19.21 -8.69 8.57
CA PRO A 95 20.59 -9.00 8.94
C PRO A 95 21.61 -8.04 8.34
N ASP A 96 21.31 -7.46 7.17
CA ASP A 96 22.20 -6.53 6.47
C ASP A 96 21.92 -5.05 6.78
N ALA A 97 20.99 -4.75 7.68
CA ALA A 97 20.60 -3.38 8.01
C ALA A 97 21.79 -2.48 8.41
N GLY A 98 22.78 -3.04 9.09
CA GLY A 98 24.00 -2.31 9.50
C GLY A 98 24.95 -1.93 8.34
N LYS A 99 24.75 -2.53 7.14
CA LYS A 99 25.53 -2.21 5.93
C LYS A 99 24.85 -1.18 5.04
N ILE A 100 23.59 -0.85 5.32
CA ILE A 100 22.78 0.02 4.48
C ILE A 100 22.85 1.43 5.01
N GLY A 101 23.42 2.33 4.21
CA GLY A 101 23.48 3.76 4.52
C GLY A 101 22.24 4.53 4.09
N MET A 102 21.43 3.98 3.17
CA MET A 102 20.21 4.61 2.70
C MET A 102 19.21 3.63 2.07
N TYR A 103 17.95 4.01 2.13
CA TYR A 103 16.87 3.34 1.42
C TYR A 103 16.24 4.30 0.41
N LEU A 104 15.96 3.80 -0.77
CA LEU A 104 15.21 4.49 -1.82
C LEU A 104 13.94 3.73 -2.13
N THR A 105 12.85 4.46 -2.27
CA THR A 105 11.55 3.93 -2.63
C THR A 105 11.07 4.55 -3.93
N HIS A 106 10.41 3.76 -4.77
CA HIS A 106 9.73 4.23 -5.96
C HIS A 106 8.30 3.71 -5.94
N ASN A 107 7.35 4.60 -6.16
CA ASN A 107 5.94 4.28 -6.39
C ASN A 107 5.55 4.79 -7.79
N GLY A 108 5.13 3.88 -8.66
CA GLY A 108 4.53 4.21 -9.94
C GLY A 108 3.01 4.16 -9.83
N VAL A 109 2.34 5.19 -10.38
CA VAL A 109 0.86 5.33 -10.36
C VAL A 109 0.32 5.53 -11.76
N VAL A 110 -0.93 5.13 -11.99
CA VAL A 110 -1.66 5.42 -13.23
C VAL A 110 -2.03 6.91 -13.27
N ARG A 111 -1.74 7.57 -14.39
CA ARG A 111 -2.04 8.99 -14.60
C ARG A 111 -3.26 9.16 -15.52
N GLU A 112 -3.98 10.25 -15.35
CA GLU A 112 -5.04 10.67 -16.27
C GLU A 112 -4.49 11.19 -17.61
N THR A 113 -3.21 11.60 -17.64
CA THR A 113 -2.54 12.09 -18.83
C THR A 113 -1.84 10.98 -19.58
N ALA A 114 -2.11 10.83 -20.87
CA ALA A 114 -1.46 9.83 -21.71
C ALA A 114 0.06 10.01 -21.77
N ARG A 115 0.78 8.89 -21.91
CA ARG A 115 2.24 8.89 -22.05
C ARG A 115 2.71 9.71 -23.25
N ALA A 116 2.00 9.61 -24.39
CA ALA A 116 2.32 10.35 -25.60
C ALA A 116 2.21 11.88 -25.41
N PHE A 117 1.22 12.34 -24.61
CA PHE A 117 1.11 13.75 -24.27
C PHE A 117 2.32 14.25 -23.46
N VAL A 118 2.73 13.47 -22.45
CA VAL A 118 3.82 13.88 -21.55
C VAL A 118 5.20 13.84 -22.24
N ARG A 119 5.42 12.87 -23.14
CA ARG A 119 6.71 12.73 -23.85
C ARG A 119 6.82 13.63 -25.06
N ASP A 120 5.77 13.68 -25.87
CA ASP A 120 5.83 14.23 -27.23
C ASP A 120 4.88 15.41 -27.43
N GLY A 121 4.12 15.81 -26.39
CA GLY A 121 3.11 16.90 -26.50
C GLY A 121 1.92 16.54 -27.38
N ALA A 122 1.73 15.26 -27.72
CA ALA A 122 0.65 14.82 -28.60
C ALA A 122 -0.71 15.03 -27.95
N GLN A 123 -1.66 15.63 -28.66
CA GLN A 123 -3.04 15.76 -28.20
C GLN A 123 -3.70 14.37 -28.20
N THR A 124 -4.06 13.88 -27.02
CA THR A 124 -4.73 12.59 -26.83
C THR A 124 -5.94 12.75 -25.93
N ALA A 125 -6.91 11.83 -26.04
CA ALA A 125 -8.01 11.76 -25.09
C ALA A 125 -7.46 11.46 -23.66
N PRO A 126 -8.19 11.85 -22.61
CA PRO A 126 -7.84 11.47 -21.24
C PRO A 126 -7.78 9.96 -21.06
N VAL A 127 -6.83 9.51 -20.25
CA VAL A 127 -6.70 8.09 -19.85
C VAL A 127 -7.74 7.80 -18.78
N ARG A 128 -8.65 6.86 -19.05
CA ARG A 128 -9.65 6.38 -18.08
C ARG A 128 -9.14 5.22 -17.22
N GLY A 129 -8.04 4.58 -17.64
CA GLY A 129 -7.44 3.44 -16.95
C GLY A 129 -6.27 2.87 -17.72
N MET A 130 -5.69 1.82 -17.15
CA MET A 130 -4.57 1.10 -17.73
C MET A 130 -4.77 -0.40 -17.54
N ARG A 131 -4.58 -1.18 -18.58
CA ARG A 131 -4.43 -2.64 -18.46
C ARG A 131 -2.97 -2.94 -18.22
N PHE A 132 -2.69 -3.61 -17.10
CA PHE A 132 -1.33 -3.87 -16.64
C PHE A 132 -1.14 -5.35 -16.36
N SER A 133 -0.04 -5.90 -16.85
CA SER A 133 0.39 -7.27 -16.57
C SER A 133 1.90 -7.38 -16.54
N TYR A 134 2.43 -8.43 -15.95
CA TYR A 134 3.87 -8.63 -15.86
C TYR A 134 4.27 -10.10 -15.94
N ASP A 135 5.49 -10.32 -16.38
CA ASP A 135 6.16 -11.61 -16.40
C ASP A 135 6.92 -11.80 -15.08
N ARG A 136 6.50 -12.80 -14.30
CA ARG A 136 7.07 -13.08 -12.97
C ARG A 136 8.52 -13.56 -13.05
N GLU A 137 8.86 -14.39 -14.03
CA GLU A 137 10.22 -14.93 -14.16
C GLU A 137 11.21 -13.83 -14.49
N ARG A 138 10.84 -12.95 -15.42
CA ARG A 138 11.65 -11.77 -15.77
C ARG A 138 11.79 -10.80 -14.60
N MET A 139 10.73 -10.59 -13.83
CA MET A 139 10.80 -9.76 -12.64
C MET A 139 11.78 -10.34 -11.61
N GLU A 140 11.72 -11.64 -11.32
CA GLU A 140 12.66 -12.29 -10.39
C GLU A 140 14.11 -12.25 -10.89
N ALA A 141 14.34 -12.40 -12.20
CA ALA A 141 15.65 -12.21 -12.81
C ALA A 141 16.18 -10.79 -12.61
N ALA A 142 15.35 -9.76 -12.88
CA ALA A 142 15.72 -8.36 -12.66
C ALA A 142 16.05 -8.06 -11.20
N LEU A 143 15.29 -8.63 -10.26
CA LEU A 143 15.55 -8.52 -8.82
C LEU A 143 16.89 -9.19 -8.45
N ALA A 144 17.19 -10.38 -8.99
CA ALA A 144 18.43 -11.09 -8.72
C ALA A 144 19.66 -10.32 -9.26
N GLU A 145 19.58 -9.79 -10.49
CA GLU A 145 20.64 -8.95 -11.06
C GLU A 145 20.87 -7.67 -10.21
N THR A 146 19.80 -7.03 -9.79
CA THR A 146 19.92 -5.82 -8.95
C THR A 146 20.54 -6.14 -7.58
N ARG A 147 20.19 -7.28 -6.96
CA ARG A 147 20.80 -7.74 -5.70
C ARG A 147 22.29 -8.05 -5.84
N ALA A 148 22.76 -8.41 -7.03
CA ALA A 148 24.16 -8.69 -7.31
C ALA A 148 25.01 -7.43 -7.54
N MET A 149 24.39 -6.25 -7.66
CA MET A 149 25.11 -4.98 -7.82
C MET A 149 25.91 -4.63 -6.55
N GLU A 150 27.10 -4.07 -6.76
CA GLU A 150 28.00 -3.71 -5.67
C GLU A 150 27.36 -2.71 -4.71
N GLY A 151 27.45 -3.00 -3.39
CA GLY A 151 26.91 -2.15 -2.33
C GLY A 151 25.40 -2.16 -2.17
N ILE A 152 24.68 -3.07 -2.86
CA ILE A 152 23.24 -3.24 -2.71
C ILE A 152 22.95 -4.41 -1.77
N HIS A 153 22.19 -4.15 -0.72
CA HIS A 153 21.94 -5.11 0.37
C HIS A 153 20.44 -5.42 0.58
N CYS A 154 19.55 -4.62 0.01
CA CYS A 154 18.11 -4.85 0.07
C CYS A 154 17.47 -4.47 -1.25
N VAL A 155 16.69 -5.39 -1.85
CA VAL A 155 15.92 -5.13 -3.06
C VAL A 155 14.56 -5.82 -2.94
N ARG A 156 13.49 -5.05 -3.09
CA ARG A 156 12.11 -5.56 -3.15
C ARG A 156 11.38 -4.87 -4.28
N ALA A 157 10.52 -5.58 -4.97
CA ALA A 157 9.55 -5.02 -5.89
C ALA A 157 8.19 -5.71 -5.75
N TRP A 158 7.15 -4.95 -6.04
CA TRP A 158 5.79 -5.41 -6.22
C TRP A 158 5.24 -4.77 -7.48
N LEU A 159 4.58 -5.56 -8.30
CA LEU A 159 3.90 -5.13 -9.50
C LEU A 159 2.43 -5.52 -9.38
N ASN A 160 1.56 -4.59 -9.77
CA ASN A 160 0.13 -4.83 -9.86
C ASN A 160 -0.20 -5.60 -11.14
N GLU A 161 -1.45 -6.04 -11.28
CA GLU A 161 -1.97 -6.65 -12.51
C GLU A 161 -3.48 -6.40 -12.64
N GLY A 162 -4.00 -6.41 -13.86
CA GLY A 162 -5.41 -6.18 -14.16
C GLY A 162 -5.70 -4.82 -14.76
N GLU A 163 -6.96 -4.40 -14.68
CA GLU A 163 -7.38 -3.05 -15.08
C GLU A 163 -7.28 -2.11 -13.88
N LEU A 164 -6.48 -1.06 -14.04
CA LEU A 164 -6.15 -0.08 -13.03
C LEU A 164 -6.78 1.26 -13.39
N ALA A 165 -7.35 1.94 -12.40
CA ALA A 165 -7.89 3.29 -12.56
C ALA A 165 -6.79 4.36 -12.36
N PRO A 166 -7.00 5.60 -12.85
CA PRO A 166 -6.12 6.71 -12.51
C PRO A 166 -6.00 6.89 -10.99
N GLY A 167 -4.76 7.00 -10.51
CA GLY A 167 -4.43 7.06 -9.09
C GLY A 167 -4.08 5.71 -8.46
N ASP A 168 -4.36 4.59 -9.13
CA ASP A 168 -3.96 3.26 -8.64
C ASP A 168 -2.46 3.06 -8.75
N ASP A 169 -1.91 2.32 -7.79
CA ASP A 169 -0.51 1.94 -7.75
C ASP A 169 -0.20 0.87 -8.80
N ILE A 170 0.82 1.11 -9.62
CA ILE A 170 1.31 0.19 -10.65
C ILE A 170 2.41 -0.69 -10.08
N MET A 171 3.35 -0.07 -9.37
CA MET A 171 4.52 -0.75 -8.83
C MET A 171 5.06 -0.07 -7.58
N TYR A 172 5.63 -0.89 -6.70
CA TYR A 172 6.49 -0.45 -5.62
C TYR A 172 7.88 -1.05 -5.76
N VAL A 173 8.90 -0.24 -5.51
CA VAL A 173 10.30 -0.69 -5.46
C VAL A 173 10.93 -0.12 -4.20
N LEU A 174 11.71 -0.95 -3.49
CA LEU A 174 12.56 -0.57 -2.39
C LEU A 174 13.98 -1.07 -2.67
N VAL A 175 14.94 -0.16 -2.63
CA VAL A 175 16.38 -0.46 -2.75
C VAL A 175 17.09 0.08 -1.51
N GLY A 176 17.90 -0.77 -0.87
CA GLY A 176 18.80 -0.41 0.22
C GLY A 176 20.26 -0.57 -0.21
N GLY A 177 21.01 0.53 -0.22
CA GLY A 177 22.41 0.57 -0.63
C GLY A 177 23.32 1.19 0.43
N ASP A 178 24.61 0.96 0.29
CA ASP A 178 25.64 1.50 1.17
C ASP A 178 25.81 3.02 1.02
N ILE A 179 25.92 3.50 -0.23
CA ILE A 179 26.07 4.92 -0.57
C ILE A 179 25.08 5.36 -1.63
N ARG A 180 24.78 6.68 -1.67
CA ARG A 180 23.77 7.25 -2.56
C ARG A 180 23.97 6.93 -4.05
N PRO A 181 25.15 7.07 -4.66
CA PRO A 181 25.32 6.80 -6.10
C PRO A 181 24.92 5.39 -6.48
N ARG A 182 25.33 4.37 -5.72
CA ARG A 182 25.00 2.96 -5.98
C ARG A 182 23.52 2.68 -5.81
N GLY A 183 22.89 3.22 -4.75
CA GLY A 183 21.45 3.08 -4.53
C GLY A 183 20.61 3.70 -5.65
N VAL A 184 21.00 4.90 -6.13
CA VAL A 184 20.32 5.57 -7.24
C VAL A 184 20.48 4.80 -8.54
N GLU A 185 21.70 4.33 -8.86
CA GLU A 185 21.98 3.51 -10.04
C GLU A 185 21.16 2.21 -10.02
N ALA A 186 21.15 1.50 -8.91
CA ALA A 186 20.38 0.26 -8.76
C ALA A 186 18.86 0.49 -8.89
N LEU A 187 18.34 1.58 -8.34
CA LEU A 187 16.93 1.93 -8.50
C LEU A 187 16.58 2.22 -9.96
N GLN A 188 17.40 3.02 -10.64
CA GLN A 188 17.21 3.33 -12.07
C GLN A 188 17.29 2.09 -12.94
N PHE A 189 18.29 1.22 -12.68
CA PHE A 189 18.47 -0.04 -13.37
C PHE A 189 17.23 -0.94 -13.21
N LEU A 190 16.78 -1.17 -11.96
CA LEU A 190 15.66 -2.04 -11.68
C LEU A 190 14.36 -1.51 -12.30
N VAL A 191 14.01 -0.23 -12.06
CA VAL A 191 12.79 0.37 -12.62
C VAL A 191 12.84 0.39 -14.14
N GLY A 192 14.00 0.64 -14.73
CA GLY A 192 14.22 0.57 -16.18
C GLY A 192 13.93 -0.83 -16.73
N LYS A 193 14.54 -1.87 -16.15
CA LYS A 193 14.31 -3.26 -16.53
C LYS A 193 12.87 -3.71 -16.34
N LEU A 194 12.27 -3.42 -15.20
CA LEU A 194 10.87 -3.73 -14.95
C LEU A 194 9.97 -3.16 -16.05
N LYS A 195 10.18 -1.90 -16.43
CA LYS A 195 9.35 -1.21 -17.43
C LYS A 195 9.61 -1.65 -18.87
N SER A 196 10.83 -2.04 -19.23
CA SER A 196 11.18 -2.40 -20.59
C SER A 196 11.05 -3.89 -20.91
N GLU A 197 11.24 -4.76 -19.90
CA GLU A 197 11.36 -6.19 -20.13
C GLU A 197 10.31 -7.04 -19.42
N CYS A 198 9.76 -6.53 -18.29
CA CYS A 198 8.91 -7.35 -17.42
C CYS A 198 7.42 -7.03 -17.53
N VAL A 199 7.04 -5.78 -17.87
CA VAL A 199 5.64 -5.36 -17.86
C VAL A 199 5.07 -5.12 -19.26
N SER A 200 3.76 -5.33 -19.38
CA SER A 200 2.94 -4.90 -20.51
C SER A 200 1.92 -3.87 -20.01
N GLU A 201 1.95 -2.68 -20.61
CA GLU A 201 1.10 -1.54 -20.24
C GLU A 201 0.28 -1.11 -21.46
N GLU A 202 -1.05 -1.07 -21.34
CA GLU A 202 -1.98 -0.58 -22.35
C GLU A 202 -2.85 0.51 -21.73
N GLU A 203 -2.71 1.76 -22.21
CA GLU A 203 -3.56 2.88 -21.78
C GLU A 203 -4.96 2.73 -22.38
N LEU A 204 -5.99 2.85 -21.55
CA LEU A 204 -7.40 2.83 -21.94
C LEU A 204 -7.91 4.25 -21.99
N PHE A 205 -8.43 4.65 -23.14
CA PHE A 205 -8.93 6.01 -23.37
C PHE A 205 -10.46 6.10 -23.23
N THR A 206 -10.93 7.31 -22.98
CA THR A 206 -12.37 7.61 -22.91
C THR A 206 -13.00 7.64 -24.28
#